data_04fd791488e4278a1d9d258462975ec8
#
_entry.id   04fd791488e4278a1d9d258462975ec8
#
_cell.length_a   1.000
_cell.length_b   1.000
_cell.length_c   1.000
_cell.angle_alpha   90.00
_cell.angle_beta   90.00
_cell.angle_gamma   90.00
#
_symmetry.space_group_name_H-M   'P 1'
#
loop_
_entity.id
_entity.type
_entity.pdbx_description
1 polymer ?
#
loop_
_entity_poly.entity_id
_entity_poly.type
_entity_poly.pdbx_seq_one_letter_code
_entity_poly.pdbx_strand_id
1 'polypeptide(L)'
;LTLAIHYVLPGEEKLTVLQSLLSRLKILNFTFGVLYLDKAFAAGSILDYLTQSEQPAVIACPIRGKRGGTRALCQGRKSYRTDYTFTDGTPANLAMVATLVPNKSGKRRRKWLAYIVIHLPWKTQKIYGRYRRRFGIECSYRSMRQVRAHTTSRNPALRFFQLAVGLVLVNTWVFLRWEFARLIAPGPRWVDPRRFRFHRFTRLLIRAVEKLYGSVMSIQTQVLPESVIY
;
A
#
# COMPACT_ATOMS: atom_id res chain seq x y z
N LEU A 1 -0.07 -3.66 -8.36
CA LEU A 1 -0.87 -2.77 -9.20
C LEU A 1 -1.81 -1.94 -8.34
N THR A 2 -2.00 -0.68 -8.70
CA THR A 2 -3.03 0.20 -8.12
C THR A 2 -4.24 0.19 -9.05
N LEU A 3 -5.37 -0.30 -8.58
CA LEU A 3 -6.59 -0.47 -9.38
C LEU A 3 -7.57 0.67 -9.19
N ALA A 4 -7.62 1.25 -7.99
CA ALA A 4 -8.50 2.36 -7.67
C ALA A 4 -7.83 3.31 -6.68
N ILE A 5 -8.19 4.56 -6.77
CA ILE A 5 -7.83 5.62 -5.82
C ILE A 5 -9.06 6.42 -5.45
N HIS A 6 -9.07 6.93 -4.23
CA HIS A 6 -10.15 7.79 -3.74
C HIS A 6 -9.55 9.04 -3.13
N TYR A 7 -10.10 10.19 -3.47
CA TYR A 7 -9.76 11.46 -2.84
C TYR A 7 -10.61 11.62 -1.59
N VAL A 8 -10.00 11.53 -0.42
CA VAL A 8 -10.72 11.64 0.86
C VAL A 8 -11.01 13.10 1.16
N LEU A 9 -12.28 13.41 1.32
CA LEU A 9 -12.73 14.75 1.73
C LEU A 9 -12.61 14.92 3.26
N PRO A 10 -12.42 16.16 3.73
CA PRO A 10 -12.47 16.44 5.17
C PRO A 10 -13.79 15.98 5.77
N GLY A 11 -13.73 15.20 6.85
CA GLY A 11 -14.93 14.65 7.51
C GLY A 11 -15.52 13.39 6.87
N GLU A 12 -15.00 12.93 5.74
CA GLU A 12 -15.50 11.73 5.10
C GLU A 12 -15.20 10.47 5.93
N GLU A 13 -16.23 9.65 6.14
CA GLU A 13 -16.12 8.42 6.93
C GLU A 13 -15.32 7.35 6.19
N LYS A 14 -14.50 6.61 6.94
CA LYS A 14 -13.67 5.53 6.37
C LYS A 14 -14.49 4.40 5.76
N LEU A 15 -15.70 4.15 6.27
CA LEU A 15 -16.62 3.17 5.70
C LEU A 15 -17.02 3.58 4.27
N THR A 16 -17.41 4.84 4.08
CA THR A 16 -17.77 5.41 2.77
C THR A 16 -16.60 5.29 1.79
N VAL A 17 -15.38 5.63 2.24
CA VAL A 17 -14.16 5.48 1.44
C VAL A 17 -13.95 4.02 1.02
N LEU A 18 -14.10 3.07 1.96
CA LEU A 18 -13.95 1.64 1.68
C LEU A 18 -15.00 1.17 0.68
N GLN A 19 -16.27 1.49 0.88
CA GLN A 19 -17.38 1.14 -0.01
C GLN A 19 -17.17 1.70 -1.42
N SER A 20 -16.73 2.95 -1.54
CA SER A 20 -16.40 3.58 -2.82
C SER A 20 -15.28 2.85 -3.56
N LEU A 21 -14.23 2.44 -2.86
CA LEU A 21 -13.14 1.66 -3.47
C LEU A 21 -13.60 0.27 -3.89
N LEU A 22 -14.38 -0.42 -3.06
CA LEU A 22 -14.90 -1.76 -3.37
C LEU A 22 -15.89 -1.73 -4.55
N SER A 23 -16.76 -0.73 -4.63
CA SER A 23 -17.69 -0.56 -5.76
C SER A 23 -16.95 -0.35 -7.08
N ARG A 24 -15.87 0.44 -7.09
CA ARG A 24 -15.02 0.62 -8.28
C ARG A 24 -14.35 -0.68 -8.72
N LEU A 25 -13.87 -1.50 -7.77
CA LEU A 25 -13.30 -2.81 -8.09
C LEU A 25 -14.37 -3.76 -8.68
N LYS A 26 -15.60 -3.69 -8.18
CA LYS A 26 -16.72 -4.45 -8.71
C LYS A 26 -17.08 -4.04 -10.15
N ILE A 27 -17.10 -2.74 -10.45
CA ILE A 27 -17.30 -2.21 -11.82
C ILE A 27 -16.20 -2.72 -12.77
N LEU A 28 -14.98 -2.85 -12.28
CA LEU A 28 -13.85 -3.40 -13.05
C LEU A 28 -13.89 -4.94 -13.17
N ASN A 29 -14.96 -5.60 -12.70
CA ASN A 29 -15.07 -7.06 -12.61
C ASN A 29 -13.88 -7.73 -11.90
N PHE A 30 -13.28 -7.02 -10.92
CA PHE A 30 -12.14 -7.53 -10.20
C PHE A 30 -12.59 -8.28 -8.95
N THR A 31 -12.27 -9.58 -8.89
CA THR A 31 -12.53 -10.43 -7.72
C THR A 31 -11.26 -10.63 -6.91
N PHE A 32 -11.38 -10.60 -5.60
CA PHE A 32 -10.28 -10.86 -4.68
C PHE A 32 -10.74 -11.76 -3.53
N GLY A 33 -9.86 -12.68 -3.14
CA GLY A 33 -10.21 -13.67 -2.12
C GLY A 33 -10.12 -13.13 -0.69
N VAL A 34 -9.24 -12.16 -0.42
CA VAL A 34 -9.02 -11.62 0.93
C VAL A 34 -8.62 -10.15 0.86
N LEU A 35 -9.27 -9.34 1.68
CA LEU A 35 -8.97 -7.93 1.85
C LEU A 35 -7.96 -7.70 2.99
N TYR A 36 -6.90 -6.95 2.74
CA TYR A 36 -5.91 -6.59 3.76
C TYR A 36 -5.97 -5.09 4.03
N LEU A 37 -6.46 -4.71 5.21
CA LEU A 37 -6.66 -3.31 5.59
C LEU A 37 -5.67 -2.84 6.65
N ASP A 38 -5.35 -1.55 6.62
CA ASP A 38 -4.51 -0.94 7.66
C ASP A 38 -5.31 -0.73 8.95
N LYS A 39 -4.59 -0.46 10.02
CA LYS A 39 -5.13 -0.16 11.37
C LYS A 39 -6.12 1.03 11.38
N ALA A 40 -6.04 1.91 10.38
CA ALA A 40 -6.98 3.02 10.22
C ALA A 40 -8.42 2.56 9.97
N PHE A 41 -8.59 1.32 9.46
CA PHE A 41 -9.88 0.68 9.18
C PHE A 41 -10.39 -0.21 10.32
N ALA A 42 -9.71 -0.27 11.46
CA ALA A 42 -10.16 -1.01 12.63
C ALA A 42 -11.22 -0.22 13.41
N ALA A 43 -12.43 -0.13 12.87
CA ALA A 43 -13.59 0.56 13.44
C ALA A 43 -14.82 -0.35 13.36
N GLY A 44 -15.72 -0.29 14.35
CA GLY A 44 -16.90 -1.15 14.47
C GLY A 44 -17.74 -1.20 13.20
N SER A 45 -18.11 -0.04 12.65
CA SER A 45 -18.90 0.05 11.41
C SER A 45 -18.29 -0.68 10.21
N ILE A 46 -16.96 -0.71 10.12
CA ILE A 46 -16.24 -1.42 9.06
C ILE A 46 -16.25 -2.93 9.32
N LEU A 47 -16.10 -3.34 10.59
CA LEU A 47 -16.15 -4.76 10.96
C LEU A 47 -17.54 -5.34 10.68
N ASP A 48 -18.58 -4.62 11.07
CA ASP A 48 -19.97 -5.00 10.83
C ASP A 48 -20.26 -5.11 9.32
N TYR A 49 -19.87 -4.11 8.53
CA TYR A 49 -20.03 -4.13 7.08
C TYR A 49 -19.33 -5.33 6.43
N LEU A 50 -18.06 -5.61 6.80
CA LEU A 50 -17.31 -6.74 6.22
C LEU A 50 -17.85 -8.09 6.68
N THR A 51 -18.38 -8.17 7.90
CA THR A 51 -19.01 -9.37 8.43
C THR A 51 -20.33 -9.65 7.71
N GLN A 52 -21.18 -8.64 7.56
CA GLN A 52 -22.49 -8.75 6.87
C GLN A 52 -22.34 -9.04 5.37
N SER A 53 -21.30 -8.48 4.73
CA SER A 53 -21.02 -8.72 3.32
C SER A 53 -20.25 -10.02 3.06
N GLU A 54 -20.02 -10.84 4.08
CA GLU A 54 -19.25 -12.10 4.03
C GLU A 54 -17.85 -11.94 3.38
N GLN A 55 -17.30 -10.73 3.41
CA GLN A 55 -16.02 -10.42 2.78
C GLN A 55 -14.84 -10.86 3.65
N PRO A 56 -14.05 -11.87 3.23
CA PRO A 56 -12.88 -12.28 4.01
C PRO A 56 -11.86 -11.16 4.12
N ALA A 57 -11.46 -10.84 5.37
CA ALA A 57 -10.56 -9.72 5.61
C ALA A 57 -9.57 -9.98 6.76
N VAL A 58 -8.43 -9.31 6.66
CA VAL A 58 -7.44 -9.19 7.73
C VAL A 58 -7.11 -7.70 7.92
N ILE A 59 -7.40 -7.17 9.10
CA ILE A 59 -7.19 -5.78 9.44
C ILE A 59 -6.14 -5.69 10.55
N ALA A 60 -5.13 -4.82 10.40
CA ALA A 60 -4.21 -4.58 11.52
C ALA A 60 -4.98 -3.99 12.70
N CYS A 61 -4.84 -4.61 13.87
CA CYS A 61 -5.49 -4.13 15.09
C CYS A 61 -4.48 -3.32 15.92
N PRO A 62 -4.80 -2.08 16.31
CA PRO A 62 -3.96 -1.32 17.20
C PRO A 62 -3.94 -1.95 18.61
N ILE A 63 -2.73 -2.12 19.17
CA ILE A 63 -2.58 -2.55 20.56
C ILE A 63 -2.70 -1.33 21.46
N ARG A 64 -3.83 -1.22 22.17
CA ARG A 64 -4.20 -0.07 23.03
C ARG A 64 -4.38 -0.49 24.48
N GLY A 65 -4.37 0.50 25.38
CA GLY A 65 -4.53 0.32 26.82
C GLY A 65 -3.19 0.24 27.56
N LYS A 66 -3.14 0.68 28.83
CA LYS A 66 -1.97 0.53 29.72
C LYS A 66 -1.93 -0.87 30.35
N ARG A 67 -3.01 -1.31 30.97
CA ARG A 67 -3.17 -2.62 31.62
C ARG A 67 -4.34 -3.44 31.07
N GLY A 68 -5.25 -2.83 30.29
CA GLY A 68 -6.43 -3.45 29.70
C GLY A 68 -6.45 -3.34 28.18
N GLY A 69 -7.63 -3.54 27.57
CA GLY A 69 -7.84 -3.50 26.13
C GLY A 69 -7.04 -4.57 25.38
N THR A 70 -6.73 -4.32 24.12
CA THR A 70 -5.98 -5.28 23.30
C THR A 70 -4.54 -5.51 23.78
N ARG A 71 -4.01 -4.65 24.67
CA ARG A 71 -2.69 -4.86 25.29
C ARG A 71 -2.71 -5.99 26.32
N ALA A 72 -3.81 -6.19 27.02
CA ALA A 72 -3.96 -7.30 27.96
C ALA A 72 -3.80 -8.67 27.28
N LEU A 73 -4.08 -8.74 25.99
CA LEU A 73 -3.91 -9.94 25.17
C LEU A 73 -2.45 -10.22 24.75
N CYS A 74 -1.51 -9.31 25.02
CA CYS A 74 -0.10 -9.50 24.70
C CYS A 74 0.61 -10.39 25.72
N GLN A 75 0.13 -11.61 25.91
CA GLN A 75 0.58 -12.54 26.96
C GLN A 75 1.16 -13.83 26.39
N GLY A 76 1.97 -14.51 27.21
CA GLY A 76 2.53 -15.81 26.84
C GLY A 76 3.70 -15.76 25.85
N ARG A 77 4.00 -16.90 25.25
CA ARG A 77 5.17 -17.11 24.37
C ARG A 77 4.79 -17.45 22.93
N LYS A 78 3.59 -17.94 22.69
CA LYS A 78 3.10 -18.44 21.39
C LYS A 78 2.04 -17.50 20.82
N SER A 79 1.94 -17.47 19.51
CA SER A 79 0.84 -16.80 18.80
C SER A 79 -0.45 -17.60 18.98
N TYR A 80 -1.59 -16.92 19.13
CA TYR A 80 -2.88 -17.55 19.35
C TYR A 80 -4.02 -16.74 18.74
N ARG A 81 -5.21 -17.32 18.67
CA ARG A 81 -6.46 -16.64 18.30
C ARG A 81 -7.34 -16.53 19.54
N THR A 82 -8.10 -15.46 19.62
CA THR A 82 -9.06 -15.23 20.71
C THR A 82 -10.18 -14.35 20.22
N ASP A 83 -11.36 -14.54 20.79
CA ASP A 83 -12.46 -13.61 20.62
C ASP A 83 -12.25 -12.42 21.55
N TYR A 84 -12.70 -11.26 21.09
CA TYR A 84 -12.55 -10.00 21.80
C TYR A 84 -13.72 -9.08 21.46
N THR A 85 -14.25 -8.39 22.45
CA THR A 85 -15.27 -7.35 22.24
C THR A 85 -14.63 -5.99 22.47
N PHE A 86 -14.73 -5.12 21.48
CA PHE A 86 -14.24 -3.75 21.60
C PHE A 86 -15.11 -2.92 22.55
N THR A 87 -14.61 -1.74 22.94
CA THR A 87 -15.31 -0.85 23.89
C THR A 87 -16.65 -0.32 23.35
N ASP A 88 -16.84 -0.32 22.05
CA ASP A 88 -18.09 0.03 21.36
C ASP A 88 -19.08 -1.16 21.25
N GLY A 89 -18.75 -2.29 21.89
CA GLY A 89 -19.57 -3.50 21.85
C GLY A 89 -19.33 -4.40 20.61
N THR A 90 -18.50 -3.98 19.64
CA THR A 90 -18.27 -4.76 18.42
C THR A 90 -17.46 -6.02 18.70
N PRO A 91 -17.98 -7.22 18.38
CA PRO A 91 -17.25 -8.47 18.53
C PRO A 91 -16.23 -8.64 17.39
N ALA A 92 -15.10 -9.25 17.68
CA ALA A 92 -14.07 -9.54 16.69
C ALA A 92 -13.27 -10.78 17.08
N ASN A 93 -12.81 -11.53 16.09
CA ASN A 93 -11.82 -12.58 16.29
C ASN A 93 -10.42 -12.01 16.02
N LEU A 94 -9.54 -12.08 17.04
CA LEU A 94 -8.19 -11.53 16.98
C LEU A 94 -7.15 -12.63 16.80
N ALA A 95 -6.22 -12.42 15.87
CA ALA A 95 -4.99 -13.19 15.78
C ALA A 95 -3.86 -12.40 16.47
N MET A 96 -3.45 -12.87 17.63
CA MET A 96 -2.32 -12.35 18.39
C MET A 96 -1.03 -13.04 17.93
N VAL A 97 -0.13 -12.28 17.34
CA VAL A 97 1.11 -12.81 16.74
C VAL A 97 2.33 -12.36 17.56
N ALA A 98 3.01 -13.31 18.18
CA ALA A 98 4.28 -13.08 18.84
C ALA A 98 5.44 -13.25 17.85
N THR A 99 6.21 -12.20 17.65
CA THR A 99 7.42 -12.21 16.80
C THR A 99 8.64 -11.83 17.60
N LEU A 100 9.81 -12.30 17.15
CA LEU A 100 11.09 -11.89 17.71
C LEU A 100 11.73 -10.86 16.76
N VAL A 101 11.98 -9.67 17.27
CA VAL A 101 12.64 -8.60 16.52
C VAL A 101 13.94 -8.19 17.23
N PRO A 102 15.03 -7.89 16.49
CA PRO A 102 16.23 -7.36 17.11
C PRO A 102 15.94 -5.98 17.73
N ASN A 103 16.49 -5.70 18.88
CA ASN A 103 16.53 -4.37 19.44
C ASN A 103 17.78 -3.61 18.94
N LYS A 104 17.95 -2.38 19.39
CA LYS A 104 19.12 -1.54 18.99
C LYS A 104 20.48 -2.17 19.37
N SER A 105 20.52 -3.02 20.39
CA SER A 105 21.72 -3.74 20.83
C SER A 105 21.87 -5.14 20.20
N GLY A 106 21.09 -5.47 19.18
CA GLY A 106 21.14 -6.78 18.51
C GLY A 106 20.43 -7.92 19.26
N LYS A 107 20.04 -7.74 20.54
CA LYS A 107 19.31 -8.74 21.31
C LYS A 107 17.88 -8.87 20.79
N ARG A 108 17.39 -10.10 20.64
CA ARG A 108 16.01 -10.36 20.19
C ARG A 108 15.03 -10.08 21.32
N ARG A 109 14.06 -9.19 21.07
CA ARG A 109 12.92 -8.96 21.95
C ARG A 109 11.63 -9.44 21.32
N ARG A 110 10.68 -9.87 22.16
CA ARG A 110 9.33 -10.22 21.69
C ARG A 110 8.56 -8.95 21.35
N LYS A 111 7.93 -8.97 20.18
CA LYS A 111 6.99 -7.94 19.71
C LYS A 111 5.67 -8.62 19.41
N TRP A 112 4.60 -8.08 19.95
CA TRP A 112 3.25 -8.50 19.63
C TRP A 112 2.66 -7.68 18.48
N LEU A 113 1.93 -8.36 17.62
CA LEU A 113 1.12 -7.79 16.55
C LEU A 113 -0.27 -8.38 16.69
N ALA A 114 -1.30 -7.56 16.49
CA ALA A 114 -2.68 -7.98 16.55
C ALA A 114 -3.35 -7.75 15.19
N TYR A 115 -4.16 -8.70 14.76
CA TYR A 115 -4.94 -8.64 13.53
C TYR A 115 -6.37 -9.05 13.81
N ILE A 116 -7.33 -8.27 13.32
CA ILE A 116 -8.74 -8.65 13.25
C ILE A 116 -8.90 -9.55 12.04
N VAL A 117 -9.60 -10.66 12.20
CA VAL A 117 -9.74 -11.70 11.17
C VAL A 117 -11.22 -11.96 10.95
N ILE A 118 -11.69 -11.75 9.73
CA ILE A 118 -13.08 -11.91 9.32
C ILE A 118 -13.18 -13.02 8.27
N HIS A 119 -14.04 -14.01 8.51
CA HIS A 119 -14.34 -15.13 7.60
C HIS A 119 -13.11 -15.92 7.08
N LEU A 120 -12.07 -16.06 7.92
CA LEU A 120 -10.85 -16.79 7.57
C LEU A 120 -10.47 -17.82 8.65
N PRO A 121 -10.44 -19.13 8.33
CA PRO A 121 -10.02 -20.17 9.25
C PRO A 121 -8.49 -20.34 9.31
N TRP A 122 -7.73 -19.27 9.08
CA TRP A 122 -6.28 -19.35 8.96
C TRP A 122 -5.58 -19.35 10.31
N LYS A 123 -4.51 -20.13 10.41
CA LYS A 123 -3.56 -20.09 11.54
C LYS A 123 -2.85 -18.74 11.59
N THR A 124 -2.45 -18.28 12.78
CA THR A 124 -1.81 -16.96 13.01
C THR A 124 -0.57 -16.72 12.16
N GLN A 125 0.26 -17.74 11.93
CA GLN A 125 1.45 -17.64 11.09
C GLN A 125 1.09 -17.34 9.62
N LYS A 126 0.03 -17.98 9.09
CA LYS A 126 -0.45 -17.72 7.73
C LYS A 126 -1.00 -16.30 7.60
N ILE A 127 -1.77 -15.82 8.61
CA ILE A 127 -2.29 -14.45 8.66
C ILE A 127 -1.12 -13.45 8.63
N TYR A 128 -0.14 -13.61 9.50
CA TYR A 128 1.04 -12.76 9.56
C TYR A 128 1.83 -12.75 8.25
N GLY A 129 2.14 -13.93 7.71
CA GLY A 129 2.90 -14.07 6.47
C GLY A 129 2.19 -13.44 5.26
N ARG A 130 0.87 -13.59 5.18
CA ARG A 130 0.06 -12.99 4.10
C ARG A 130 -0.09 -11.49 4.27
N TYR A 131 -0.37 -11.01 5.49
CA TYR A 131 -0.50 -9.58 5.76
C TYR A 131 0.79 -8.79 5.46
N ARG A 132 1.96 -9.36 5.73
CA ARG A 132 3.25 -8.72 5.39
C ARG A 132 3.39 -8.38 3.91
N ARG A 133 2.75 -9.12 3.01
CA ARG A 133 2.80 -8.83 1.56
C ARG A 133 2.14 -7.50 1.21
N ARG A 134 1.31 -6.93 2.09
CA ARG A 134 0.75 -5.58 1.96
C ARG A 134 1.84 -4.49 1.86
N PHE A 135 3.04 -4.72 2.39
CA PHE A 135 4.18 -3.79 2.23
C PHE A 135 4.54 -3.48 0.78
N GLY A 136 4.05 -4.26 -0.19
CA GLY A 136 4.14 -3.91 -1.61
C GLY A 136 3.51 -2.56 -1.95
N ILE A 137 2.49 -2.11 -1.20
CA ILE A 137 1.86 -0.79 -1.34
C ILE A 137 2.87 0.33 -1.03
N GLU A 138 3.66 0.19 0.02
CA GLU A 138 4.69 1.18 0.40
C GLU A 138 5.79 1.28 -0.67
N CYS A 139 6.15 0.15 -1.27
CA CYS A 139 7.08 0.14 -2.40
C CYS A 139 6.49 0.85 -3.63
N SER A 140 5.19 0.67 -3.91
CA SER A 140 4.50 1.38 -4.99
C SER A 140 4.48 2.88 -4.77
N TYR A 141 4.19 3.35 -3.55
CA TYR A 141 4.25 4.78 -3.21
C TYR A 141 5.67 5.36 -3.33
N ARG A 142 6.70 4.59 -2.95
CA ARG A 142 8.09 5.01 -3.11
C ARG A 142 8.46 5.16 -4.59
N SER A 143 8.04 4.22 -5.43
CA SER A 143 8.26 4.29 -6.88
C SER A 143 7.48 5.45 -7.50
N MET A 144 6.22 5.65 -7.11
CA MET A 144 5.38 6.74 -7.57
C MET A 144 6.00 8.12 -7.28
N ARG A 145 6.61 8.30 -6.09
CA ARG A 145 7.30 9.55 -5.74
C ARG A 145 8.43 9.93 -6.69
N GLN A 146 9.05 8.97 -7.39
CA GLN A 146 10.12 9.20 -8.35
C GLN A 146 9.62 9.74 -9.69
N VAL A 147 8.35 9.54 -10.01
CA VAL A 147 7.73 9.97 -11.30
C VAL A 147 6.61 10.97 -11.11
N ARG A 148 6.19 11.23 -9.88
CA ARG A 148 5.19 12.26 -9.59
C ARG A 148 5.77 13.63 -9.89
N ALA A 149 5.07 14.42 -10.69
CA ALA A 149 5.44 15.81 -10.93
C ALA A 149 5.48 16.61 -9.62
N HIS A 150 6.50 17.43 -9.47
CA HIS A 150 6.59 18.40 -8.39
C HIS A 150 5.81 19.66 -8.77
N THR A 151 4.95 20.13 -7.88
CA THR A 151 4.14 21.33 -8.13
C THR A 151 4.03 22.16 -6.85
N THR A 152 4.07 23.46 -7.01
CA THR A 152 3.76 24.44 -5.98
C THR A 152 2.26 24.76 -5.94
N SER A 153 1.48 24.28 -6.91
CA SER A 153 0.04 24.51 -6.96
C SER A 153 -0.65 24.01 -5.71
N ARG A 154 -1.56 24.83 -5.17
CA ARG A 154 -2.45 24.49 -4.06
C ARG A 154 -3.75 23.80 -4.51
N ASN A 155 -4.00 23.74 -5.83
CA ASN A 155 -5.19 23.11 -6.39
C ASN A 155 -5.21 21.60 -6.09
N PRO A 156 -6.18 21.08 -5.30
CA PRO A 156 -6.20 19.69 -4.90
C PRO A 156 -6.49 18.75 -6.08
N ALA A 157 -7.29 19.16 -7.06
CA ALA A 157 -7.59 18.36 -8.24
C ALA A 157 -6.35 18.14 -9.10
N LEU A 158 -5.53 19.20 -9.32
CA LEU A 158 -4.26 19.08 -10.04
C LEU A 158 -3.28 18.15 -9.31
N ARG A 159 -3.18 18.29 -7.99
CA ARG A 159 -2.31 17.41 -7.18
C ARG A 159 -2.75 15.95 -7.22
N PHE A 160 -4.07 15.71 -7.19
CA PHE A 160 -4.64 14.37 -7.30
C PHE A 160 -4.42 13.79 -8.69
N PHE A 161 -4.61 14.58 -9.74
CA PHE A 161 -4.30 14.18 -11.12
C PHE A 161 -2.85 13.75 -11.28
N GLN A 162 -1.88 14.54 -10.80
CA GLN A 162 -0.45 14.22 -10.87
C GLN A 162 -0.10 12.94 -10.11
N LEU A 163 -0.76 12.71 -8.97
CA LEU A 163 -0.62 11.45 -8.23
C LEU A 163 -1.16 10.28 -9.04
N ALA A 164 -2.31 10.44 -9.67
CA ALA A 164 -2.93 9.40 -10.51
C ALA A 164 -2.03 9.04 -11.69
N VAL A 165 -1.48 10.03 -12.40
CA VAL A 165 -0.51 9.81 -13.49
C VAL A 165 0.71 9.04 -12.99
N GLY A 166 1.28 9.42 -11.85
CA GLY A 166 2.40 8.69 -11.24
C GLY A 166 2.08 7.22 -10.94
N LEU A 167 0.87 6.92 -10.47
CA LEU A 167 0.42 5.55 -10.23
C LEU A 167 0.20 4.76 -11.53
N VAL A 168 -0.31 5.40 -12.57
CA VAL A 168 -0.43 4.78 -13.91
C VAL A 168 0.95 4.40 -14.43
N LEU A 169 1.95 5.29 -14.33
CA LEU A 169 3.32 5.00 -14.74
C LEU A 169 3.94 3.82 -13.95
N VAL A 170 3.69 3.74 -12.65
CA VAL A 170 4.12 2.59 -11.84
C VAL A 170 3.43 1.31 -12.29
N ASN A 171 2.13 1.35 -12.57
CA ASN A 171 1.39 0.19 -13.07
C ASN A 171 1.93 -0.27 -14.44
N THR A 172 2.20 0.66 -15.35
CA THR A 172 2.81 0.38 -16.66
C THR A 172 4.17 -0.29 -16.50
N TRP A 173 5.03 0.24 -15.61
CA TRP A 173 6.31 -0.41 -15.32
C TRP A 173 6.15 -1.83 -14.76
N VAL A 174 5.21 -2.06 -13.84
CA VAL A 174 4.94 -3.39 -13.29
C VAL A 174 4.46 -4.34 -14.37
N PHE A 175 3.58 -3.88 -15.27
CA PHE A 175 3.09 -4.65 -16.40
C PHE A 175 4.23 -5.02 -17.36
N LEU A 176 5.01 -4.04 -17.83
CA LEU A 176 6.14 -4.27 -18.73
C LEU A 176 7.19 -5.22 -18.12
N ARG A 177 7.44 -5.04 -16.83
CA ARG A 177 8.35 -5.92 -16.10
C ARG A 177 7.82 -7.36 -16.03
N TRP A 178 6.53 -7.54 -15.87
CA TRP A 178 5.90 -8.85 -15.88
C TRP A 178 5.98 -9.51 -17.26
N GLU A 179 5.79 -8.77 -18.33
CA GLU A 179 5.86 -9.28 -19.71
C GLU A 179 7.29 -9.62 -20.13
N PHE A 180 8.22 -8.70 -19.89
CA PHE A 180 9.56 -8.77 -20.49
C PHE A 180 10.67 -9.24 -19.55
N ALA A 181 10.47 -9.23 -18.24
CA ALA A 181 11.48 -9.61 -17.26
C ALA A 181 11.09 -10.83 -16.42
N ARG A 182 10.07 -11.57 -16.81
CA ARG A 182 9.69 -12.83 -16.17
C ARG A 182 10.76 -13.88 -16.38
N LEU A 183 10.98 -14.71 -15.37
CA LEU A 183 11.84 -15.87 -15.48
C LEU A 183 11.04 -17.01 -16.10
N ILE A 184 11.61 -17.63 -17.13
CA ILE A 184 11.09 -18.86 -17.73
C ILE A 184 11.65 -20.02 -16.89
N ALA A 185 10.91 -20.39 -15.83
CA ALA A 185 11.26 -21.51 -14.97
C ALA A 185 9.99 -22.30 -14.60
N PRO A 186 10.09 -23.62 -14.35
CA PRO A 186 8.99 -24.40 -13.80
C PRO A 186 8.55 -23.83 -12.43
N GLY A 187 7.23 -23.79 -12.17
CA GLY A 187 6.69 -23.32 -10.90
C GLY A 187 6.07 -21.91 -10.95
N PRO A 188 5.93 -21.25 -9.78
CA PRO A 188 5.32 -19.93 -9.71
C PRO A 188 6.08 -18.92 -10.56
N ARG A 189 5.34 -18.09 -11.31
CA ARG A 189 5.95 -17.04 -12.12
C ARG A 189 6.68 -16.02 -11.25
N TRP A 190 7.97 -15.88 -11.46
CA TRP A 190 8.83 -14.91 -10.78
C TRP A 190 9.37 -13.88 -11.77
N VAL A 191 9.50 -12.66 -11.30
CA VAL A 191 10.15 -11.58 -12.03
C VAL A 191 11.52 -11.36 -11.41
N ASP A 192 12.58 -11.37 -12.22
CA ASP A 192 13.93 -11.04 -11.73
C ASP A 192 13.96 -9.58 -11.24
N PRO A 193 14.22 -9.35 -9.93
CA PRO A 193 14.26 -8.00 -9.38
C PRO A 193 15.39 -7.13 -9.95
N ARG A 194 16.39 -7.74 -10.57
CA ARG A 194 17.55 -7.04 -11.18
C ARG A 194 17.26 -6.57 -12.60
N ARG A 195 16.32 -7.24 -13.31
CA ARG A 195 15.94 -6.87 -14.67
C ARG A 195 14.94 -5.76 -14.68
N PHE A 196 15.10 -4.83 -15.62
CA PHE A 196 14.19 -3.70 -15.88
C PHE A 196 13.78 -2.96 -14.60
N ARG A 197 14.76 -2.45 -13.85
CA ARG A 197 14.55 -1.65 -12.63
C ARG A 197 13.82 -0.35 -12.97
N PHE A 198 13.11 0.22 -12.01
CA PHE A 198 12.26 1.39 -12.21
C PHE A 198 13.01 2.60 -12.83
N HIS A 199 14.24 2.87 -12.44
CA HIS A 199 15.06 3.94 -13.02
C HIS A 199 15.37 3.72 -14.53
N ARG A 200 15.44 2.47 -15.01
CA ARG A 200 15.58 2.18 -16.45
C ARG A 200 14.29 2.48 -17.21
N PHE A 201 13.15 2.21 -16.59
CA PHE A 201 11.85 2.56 -17.12
C PHE A 201 11.69 4.09 -17.23
N THR A 202 12.06 4.86 -16.21
CA THR A 202 12.00 6.33 -16.26
C THR A 202 12.90 6.90 -17.36
N ARG A 203 14.11 6.35 -17.54
CA ARG A 203 14.99 6.74 -18.66
C ARG A 203 14.40 6.39 -20.03
N LEU A 204 13.74 5.23 -20.15
CA LEU A 204 13.03 4.85 -21.37
C LEU A 204 11.94 5.86 -21.72
N LEU A 205 11.14 6.26 -20.72
CA LEU A 205 10.08 7.27 -20.90
C LEU A 205 10.65 8.63 -21.35
N ILE A 206 11.71 9.10 -20.69
CA ILE A 206 12.38 10.36 -21.07
C ILE A 206 12.80 10.31 -22.52
N ARG A 207 13.51 9.26 -22.94
CA ARG A 207 13.94 9.10 -24.35
C ARG A 207 12.77 9.00 -25.32
N ALA A 208 11.66 8.36 -24.93
CA ALA A 208 10.47 8.28 -25.78
C ALA A 208 9.83 9.66 -25.96
N VAL A 209 9.76 10.46 -24.89
CA VAL A 209 9.26 11.85 -24.97
C VAL A 209 10.18 12.72 -25.81
N GLU A 210 11.50 12.63 -25.60
CA GLU A 210 12.50 13.35 -26.40
C GLU A 210 12.40 13.00 -27.89
N LYS A 211 12.17 11.74 -28.21
CA LYS A 211 11.98 11.31 -29.61
C LYS A 211 10.71 11.87 -30.23
N LEU A 212 9.63 12.03 -29.46
CA LEU A 212 8.35 12.55 -29.97
C LEU A 212 8.33 14.06 -30.12
N TYR A 213 8.93 14.78 -29.17
CA TYR A 213 8.84 16.24 -29.08
C TYR A 213 10.15 16.97 -29.42
N GLY A 214 11.17 16.22 -29.80
CA GLY A 214 12.53 16.72 -29.97
C GLY A 214 13.30 16.73 -28.66
N SER A 215 14.60 16.46 -28.72
CA SER A 215 15.49 16.55 -27.57
C SER A 215 16.28 17.87 -27.61
N VAL A 216 16.51 18.45 -26.43
CA VAL A 216 17.46 19.55 -26.28
C VAL A 216 18.86 18.97 -26.42
N MET A 217 19.45 19.11 -27.61
CA MET A 217 20.78 18.58 -27.92
C MET A 217 21.91 19.44 -27.35
N SER A 218 21.66 20.74 -27.16
CA SER A 218 22.61 21.67 -26.56
C SER A 218 21.89 22.85 -25.91
N ILE A 219 22.46 23.33 -24.81
CA ILE A 219 22.06 24.60 -24.19
C ILE A 219 23.13 25.62 -24.58
N GLN A 220 22.76 26.58 -25.41
CA GLN A 220 23.62 27.73 -25.68
C GLN A 220 23.32 28.82 -24.65
N THR A 221 24.30 29.15 -23.84
CA THR A 221 24.25 30.33 -23.01
C THR A 221 24.49 31.56 -23.91
N GLN A 222 23.45 32.37 -24.10
CA GLN A 222 23.67 33.72 -24.65
C GLN A 222 24.40 34.53 -23.59
N VAL A 223 25.65 34.90 -23.87
CA VAL A 223 26.35 35.93 -23.14
C VAL A 223 25.68 37.24 -23.53
N LEU A 224 24.91 37.81 -22.63
CA LEU A 224 24.38 39.17 -22.82
C LEU A 224 25.55 40.12 -22.98
N PRO A 225 25.55 41.00 -23.98
CA PRO A 225 26.62 42.04 -24.10
C PRO A 225 26.60 42.91 -22.83
N GLU A 226 27.79 43.28 -22.36
CA GLU A 226 27.99 44.06 -21.13
C GLU A 226 27.21 45.40 -21.05
N SER A 227 26.70 45.87 -22.19
CA SER A 227 25.88 47.09 -22.30
C SER A 227 24.44 46.98 -21.75
N VAL A 228 24.01 45.84 -21.22
CA VAL A 228 22.63 45.62 -20.73
C VAL A 228 22.60 45.49 -19.19
N ILE A 229 23.72 45.74 -18.51
CA ILE A 229 23.76 45.79 -17.04
C ILE A 229 23.60 47.24 -16.63
N TYR A 230 22.38 47.69 -16.36
CA TYR A 230 22.02 48.90 -15.65
C TYR A 230 21.51 48.53 -14.28
#